data_60a8594741abc9f92fb6e5fc42645368
#
_entry.id   60a8594741abc9f92fb6e5fc42645368
#
_cell.length_a   1.000
_cell.length_b   1.000
_cell.length_c   1.000
_cell.angle_alpha   90.00
_cell.angle_beta   90.00
_cell.angle_gamma   90.00
#
_symmetry.space_group_name_H-M   'P 1'
#
loop_
_entity.id
_entity.type
_entity.pdbx_description
1 polymer ?
#
loop_
_entity_poly.entity_id
_entity_poly.type
_entity_poly.pdbx_seq_one_letter_code
_entity_poly.pdbx_strand_id
1 'polypeptide(L)'
;ISMLNCGKVESFQEKPPGDGGYINGGFFVLSNKIFDNLKADNLSWEGKPLLDLVKLDELMAFRHEGFWCAMDTLREKNHLHSLWMENRAPWKTW
;
A
#
# COMPACT_ATOMS: atom_id res chain seq x y z
N ILE A 1 -4.50 -0.60 8.21
CA ILE A 1 -3.95 0.76 8.36
C ILE A 1 -4.98 1.66 9.01
N SER A 2 -4.63 2.30 10.08
CA SER A 2 -5.48 3.27 10.76
C SER A 2 -5.01 4.68 10.39
N MET A 3 -5.94 5.54 9.96
CA MET A 3 -5.65 6.88 9.48
C MET A 3 -6.55 7.91 10.15
N LEU A 4 -6.00 9.09 10.38
CA LEU A 4 -6.79 10.26 10.73
C LEU A 4 -7.52 10.81 9.50
N ASN A 5 -8.54 11.65 9.71
CA ASN A 5 -9.33 12.24 8.62
C ASN A 5 -8.49 13.06 7.65
N CYS A 6 -7.37 13.63 8.09
CA CYS A 6 -6.45 14.40 7.25
C CYS A 6 -5.56 13.52 6.37
N GLY A 7 -5.65 12.20 6.46
CA GLY A 7 -4.82 11.27 5.70
C GLY A 7 -3.53 10.85 6.41
N LYS A 8 -3.24 11.42 7.59
CA LYS A 8 -2.07 11.03 8.36
C LYS A 8 -2.26 9.62 8.92
N VAL A 9 -1.24 8.77 8.75
CA VAL A 9 -1.30 7.39 9.24
C VAL A 9 -1.06 7.38 10.75
N GLU A 10 -2.04 6.84 11.48
CA GLU A 10 -1.99 6.72 12.93
C GLU A 10 -1.31 5.43 13.36
N SER A 11 -1.55 4.35 12.64
CA SER A 11 -0.90 3.07 12.88
C SER A 11 -0.76 2.30 11.59
N PHE A 12 0.26 1.45 11.51
CA PHE A 12 0.50 0.60 10.35
C PHE A 12 0.67 -0.84 10.81
N GLN A 13 -0.14 -1.73 10.23
CA GLN A 13 -0.05 -3.16 10.45
C GLN A 13 -0.29 -3.86 9.11
N GLU A 14 0.64 -4.73 8.71
CA GLU A 14 0.52 -5.47 7.47
C GLU A 14 -0.64 -6.47 7.56
N LYS A 15 -1.60 -6.35 6.62
CA LYS A 15 -2.71 -7.29 6.47
C LYS A 15 -3.42 -7.63 7.78
N PRO A 16 -3.98 -6.65 8.52
CA PRO A 16 -4.71 -6.95 9.74
C PRO A 16 -5.93 -7.82 9.41
N PRO A 17 -6.11 -8.96 10.08
CA PRO A 17 -7.20 -9.87 9.75
C PRO A 17 -8.56 -9.28 10.10
N GLY A 18 -9.49 -9.30 9.16
CA GLY A 18 -10.91 -9.10 9.40
C GLY A 18 -11.36 -7.68 9.70
N ASP A 19 -10.53 -6.66 9.48
CA ASP A 19 -10.93 -5.30 9.81
C ASP A 19 -11.76 -4.60 8.74
N GLY A 20 -11.78 -5.11 7.50
CA GLY A 20 -12.53 -4.52 6.40
C GLY A 20 -12.11 -3.11 6.02
N GLY A 21 -11.04 -2.59 6.61
CA GLY A 21 -10.56 -1.24 6.37
C GLY A 21 -9.57 -1.15 5.21
N TYR A 22 -8.90 -0.01 5.12
CA TYR A 22 -7.89 0.21 4.09
C TYR A 22 -6.66 -0.64 4.34
N ILE A 23 -6.07 -1.12 3.26
CA ILE A 23 -4.81 -1.87 3.29
C ILE A 23 -3.76 -1.13 2.47
N ASN A 24 -2.50 -1.49 2.68
CA ASN A 24 -1.39 -0.95 1.92
C ASN A 24 -1.43 -1.47 0.47
N GLY A 25 -1.54 -0.53 -0.49
CA GLY A 25 -1.55 -0.86 -1.92
C GLY A 25 -0.16 -0.99 -2.54
N GLY A 26 0.90 -0.73 -1.79
CA GLY A 26 2.27 -0.97 -2.22
C GLY A 26 2.96 0.17 -2.96
N PHE A 27 2.27 1.28 -3.24
CA PHE A 27 2.85 2.42 -3.95
C PHE A 27 3.22 3.52 -2.97
N PHE A 28 4.44 4.07 -3.13
CA PHE A 28 4.97 5.10 -2.25
C PHE A 28 5.59 6.24 -3.03
N VAL A 29 5.32 7.46 -2.58
CA VAL A 29 6.03 8.66 -3.04
C VAL A 29 6.80 9.18 -1.84
N LEU A 30 8.11 9.28 -1.97
CA LEU A 30 9.01 9.53 -0.85
C LEU A 30 9.90 10.73 -1.12
N SER A 31 10.15 11.53 -0.08
CA SER A 31 11.22 12.50 -0.10
C SER A 31 12.57 11.77 -0.05
N ASN A 32 13.61 12.36 -0.65
CA ASN A 32 14.96 11.79 -0.57
C ASN A 32 15.51 11.74 0.86
N LYS A 33 14.91 12.49 1.78
CA LYS A 33 15.27 12.46 3.20
C LYS A 33 14.98 11.10 3.84
N ILE A 34 14.20 10.23 3.17
CA ILE A 34 13.92 8.89 3.67
C ILE A 34 15.20 8.08 3.91
N PHE A 35 16.23 8.33 3.13
CA PHE A 35 17.49 7.60 3.28
C PHE A 35 18.16 7.82 4.64
N ASP A 36 17.85 8.91 5.32
CA ASP A 36 18.35 9.16 6.67
C ASP A 36 17.76 8.18 7.70
N ASN A 37 16.61 7.60 7.38
CA ASN A 37 15.91 6.64 8.25
C ASN A 37 16.20 5.18 7.89
N LEU A 38 16.93 4.93 6.79
CA LEU A 38 17.27 3.59 6.34
C LEU A 38 18.72 3.28 6.76
N LYS A 39 18.86 2.75 7.97
CA LYS A 39 20.17 2.56 8.60
C LYS A 39 20.83 1.22 8.30
N ALA A 40 20.11 0.27 7.70
CA ALA A 40 20.61 -1.06 7.42
C ALA A 40 20.04 -1.59 6.12
N ASP A 41 20.85 -2.37 5.38
CA ASP A 41 20.47 -2.88 4.06
C ASP A 41 19.47 -4.03 4.13
N ASN A 42 19.36 -4.69 5.28
CA ASN A 42 18.52 -5.89 5.44
C ASN A 42 17.16 -5.60 6.08
N LEU A 43 16.76 -4.33 6.20
CA LEU A 43 15.47 -3.97 6.74
C LEU A 43 14.38 -4.08 5.68
N SER A 44 13.26 -4.70 6.03
CA SER A 44 12.07 -4.64 5.20
C SER A 44 11.48 -3.23 5.25
N TRP A 45 11.23 -2.65 4.08
CA TRP A 45 10.61 -1.32 3.99
C TRP A 45 9.28 -1.25 4.75
N GLU A 46 8.46 -2.28 4.62
CA GLU A 46 7.12 -2.31 5.19
C GLU A 46 7.11 -2.76 6.66
N GLY A 47 8.27 -2.79 7.29
CA GLY A 47 8.43 -3.07 8.72
C GLY A 47 8.80 -1.83 9.50
N LYS A 48 9.94 -1.90 10.19
CA LYS A 48 10.41 -0.84 11.08
C LYS A 48 10.49 0.54 10.43
N PRO A 49 10.99 0.71 9.17
CA PRO A 49 11.06 2.03 8.57
C PRO A 49 9.72 2.76 8.52
N LEU A 50 8.63 2.07 8.14
CA LEU A 50 7.30 2.68 8.12
C LEU A 50 6.80 2.96 9.53
N LEU A 51 7.05 2.08 10.47
CA LEU A 51 6.65 2.29 11.87
C LEU A 51 7.34 3.53 12.46
N ASP A 52 8.60 3.72 12.14
CA ASP A 52 9.35 4.91 12.59
C ASP A 52 8.75 6.19 12.00
N LEU A 53 8.35 6.17 10.72
CA LEU A 53 7.70 7.32 10.10
C LEU A 53 6.36 7.65 10.75
N VAL A 54 5.60 6.64 11.14
CA VAL A 54 4.34 6.84 11.88
C VAL A 54 4.61 7.55 13.20
N LYS A 55 5.63 7.13 13.93
CA LYS A 55 6.01 7.75 15.21
C LYS A 55 6.44 9.20 15.04
N LEU A 56 7.00 9.55 13.88
CA LEU A 56 7.44 10.91 13.57
C LEU A 56 6.33 11.76 12.94
N ASP A 57 5.13 11.21 12.78
CA ASP A 57 4.02 11.86 12.09
C ASP A 57 4.33 12.24 10.63
N GLU A 58 5.21 11.49 9.99
CA GLU A 58 5.69 11.78 8.63
C GLU A 58 5.11 10.84 7.57
N LEU A 59 4.16 9.99 7.92
CA LEU A 59 3.54 9.07 6.98
C LEU A 59 2.11 9.49 6.69
N MET A 60 1.83 9.74 5.40
CA MET A 60 0.49 10.07 4.91
C MET A 60 -0.01 8.95 4.01
N ALA A 61 -1.32 8.79 3.92
CA ALA A 61 -1.92 7.81 3.04
C ALA A 61 -2.92 8.47 2.11
N PHE A 62 -2.87 8.08 0.85
CA PHE A 62 -3.89 8.43 -0.14
C PHE A 62 -4.93 7.31 -0.19
N ARG A 63 -6.18 7.66 0.03
CA ARG A 63 -7.29 6.69 -0.02
C ARG A 63 -7.71 6.48 -1.47
N HIS A 64 -7.34 5.33 -2.01
CA HIS A 64 -7.71 4.96 -3.36
C HIS A 64 -9.09 4.29 -3.34
N GLU A 65 -10.07 4.90 -3.98
CA GLU A 65 -11.45 4.40 -4.03
C GLU A 65 -11.78 3.65 -5.32
N GLY A 66 -10.86 3.65 -6.28
CA GLY A 66 -11.04 2.95 -7.55
C GLY A 66 -10.69 1.47 -7.49
N PHE A 67 -10.62 0.86 -8.66
CA PHE A 67 -10.25 -0.54 -8.76
C PHE A 67 -8.81 -0.77 -8.28
N TRP A 68 -8.65 -1.79 -7.46
CA TRP A 68 -7.35 -2.30 -7.04
C TRP A 68 -7.48 -3.80 -6.81
N CYS A 69 -6.49 -4.56 -7.27
CA CYS A 69 -6.46 -6.00 -7.07
C CYS A 69 -5.02 -6.46 -6.92
N ALA A 70 -4.76 -7.22 -5.87
CA ALA A 70 -3.47 -7.87 -5.69
C ALA A 70 -3.27 -8.96 -6.75
N MET A 71 -2.01 -9.26 -7.06
CA MET A 71 -1.66 -10.38 -7.92
C MET A 71 -0.60 -11.23 -7.23
N ASP A 72 -0.97 -11.77 -6.07
CA ASP A 72 -0.07 -12.56 -5.23
C ASP A 72 -0.29 -14.06 -5.37
N THR A 73 -1.44 -14.46 -5.95
CA THR A 73 -1.82 -15.84 -6.13
C THR A 73 -2.12 -16.13 -7.61
N LEU A 74 -2.11 -17.41 -7.99
CA LEU A 74 -2.49 -17.82 -9.34
C LEU A 74 -3.95 -17.47 -9.63
N ARG A 75 -4.82 -17.58 -8.65
CA ARG A 75 -6.23 -17.21 -8.78
C ARG A 75 -6.39 -15.73 -9.12
N GLU A 76 -5.67 -14.86 -8.45
CA GLU A 76 -5.69 -13.43 -8.72
C GLU A 76 -5.13 -13.11 -10.10
N LYS A 77 -4.02 -13.76 -10.49
CA LYS A 77 -3.45 -13.62 -11.83
C LYS A 77 -4.48 -13.99 -12.90
N ASN A 78 -5.14 -15.13 -12.73
CA ASN A 78 -6.12 -15.61 -13.69
C ASN A 78 -7.34 -14.69 -13.78
N HIS A 79 -7.76 -14.13 -12.65
CA HIS A 79 -8.84 -13.15 -12.61
C HIS A 79 -8.49 -11.90 -13.42
N LEU A 80 -7.31 -11.34 -13.19
CA LEU A 80 -6.85 -10.15 -13.92
C LEU A 80 -6.69 -10.44 -15.40
N HIS A 81 -6.16 -11.61 -15.76
CA HIS A 81 -6.02 -12.03 -17.15
C HIS A 81 -7.39 -12.13 -17.85
N SER A 82 -8.39 -12.68 -17.16
CA SER A 82 -9.75 -12.77 -17.71
C SER A 82 -10.34 -11.39 -17.98
N LEU A 83 -10.15 -10.44 -17.06
CA LEU A 83 -10.62 -9.07 -17.26
C LEU A 83 -9.96 -8.44 -18.48
N TRP A 84 -8.67 -8.67 -18.68
CA TRP A 84 -7.96 -8.15 -19.84
C TRP A 84 -8.49 -8.76 -21.15
N MET A 85 -8.65 -10.08 -21.19
CA MET A 85 -9.10 -10.79 -22.39
C MET A 85 -10.54 -10.47 -22.77
N GLU A 86 -11.37 -10.15 -21.80
CA GLU A 86 -12.78 -9.80 -22.02
C GLU A 86 -13.00 -8.29 -22.25
N ASN A 87 -11.94 -7.52 -22.40
CA ASN A 87 -12.00 -6.05 -22.56
C ASN A 87 -12.72 -5.35 -21.40
N ARG A 88 -12.62 -5.90 -20.19
CA ARG A 88 -13.22 -5.35 -18.98
C ARG A 88 -12.18 -4.91 -17.94
N ALA A 89 -10.93 -4.71 -18.35
CA ALA A 89 -9.85 -4.30 -17.47
C ALA A 89 -10.03 -2.86 -17.01
N PRO A 90 -10.36 -2.62 -15.74
CA PRO A 90 -10.62 -1.24 -15.28
C PRO A 90 -9.39 -0.34 -15.28
N TRP A 91 -8.19 -0.94 -15.29
CA TRP A 91 -6.93 -0.17 -15.33
C TRP A 91 -6.58 0.32 -16.74
N LYS A 92 -7.21 -0.20 -17.77
CA LYS A 92 -6.94 0.20 -19.16
C LYS A 92 -7.76 1.43 -19.50
N THR A 93 -7.08 2.57 -19.60
CA THR A 93 -7.73 3.86 -19.88
C THR A 93 -7.46 4.38 -21.29
N TRP A 94 -6.80 3.59 -22.13
CA TRP A 94 -6.44 3.95 -23.51
C TRP A 94 -7.12 3.09 -24.57
#